data_9ed06bc1124b34a2444862d1fa4d148e
#
_entry.id   9ed06bc1124b34a2444862d1fa4d148e
#
_cell.length_a   1.000
_cell.length_b   1.000
_cell.length_c   1.000
_cell.angle_alpha   90.00
_cell.angle_beta   90.00
_cell.angle_gamma   90.00
#
_symmetry.space_group_name_H-M   'P 1'
#
loop_
_entity.id
_entity.type
_entity.pdbx_description
1 polymer ?
#
loop_
_entity_poly.entity_id
_entity_poly.type
_entity_poly.pdbx_seq_one_letter_code
_entity_poly.pdbx_strand_id
1 'polypeptide(L)'
;MSVFHKHDTQVEETIEVGTAEDVEKLMRKYDRESNTRIWEGKPALIIRGVMVVFSLYCIYSTLFSVAALEKRLTAFLALVVVMGYLTFPASKHHVRHNYIPWYDFVFMIIGAACFMYYCVSYDALVKVLTSASKMTWFQVTVGVVGLLCIMELCRRCVGIPILCVAGVL
;
A
#
# COMPACT_ATOMS: atom_id res chain seq x y z
N MET A 1 26.47 -17.93 -55.89
CA MET A 1 27.12 -18.23 -54.62
C MET A 1 27.17 -16.93 -53.81
N SER A 2 26.01 -16.33 -53.52
CA SER A 2 25.93 -14.99 -52.88
C SER A 2 24.59 -14.76 -52.18
N VAL A 3 24.07 -15.80 -51.53
CA VAL A 3 22.77 -15.67 -50.76
C VAL A 3 22.96 -16.10 -49.30
N PHE A 4 24.09 -16.60 -48.92
CA PHE A 4 24.32 -17.16 -47.56
C PHE A 4 24.95 -16.18 -46.56
N HIS A 5 25.32 -14.95 -47.00
CA HIS A 5 26.04 -13.99 -46.14
C HIS A 5 25.16 -12.87 -45.57
N LYS A 6 23.87 -12.95 -45.84
CA LYS A 6 22.93 -11.90 -45.36
C LYS A 6 22.06 -12.33 -44.18
N HIS A 7 22.19 -13.56 -43.73
CA HIS A 7 21.39 -14.08 -42.61
C HIS A 7 22.14 -14.03 -41.26
N ASP A 8 23.49 -14.01 -41.30
CA ASP A 8 24.29 -14.02 -40.08
C ASP A 8 24.43 -12.64 -39.41
N THR A 9 24.23 -11.56 -40.20
CA THR A 9 24.30 -10.18 -39.66
C THR A 9 23.02 -9.73 -38.92
N GLN A 10 21.91 -10.45 -39.06
CA GLN A 10 20.66 -10.13 -38.36
C GLN A 10 20.49 -10.82 -37.02
N VAL A 11 21.31 -11.85 -36.76
CA VAL A 11 21.28 -12.63 -35.51
C VAL A 11 22.23 -12.03 -34.45
N GLU A 12 23.27 -11.32 -34.89
CA GLU A 12 24.19 -10.62 -33.97
C GLU A 12 23.64 -9.30 -33.42
N GLU A 13 22.61 -8.71 -34.03
CA GLU A 13 21.98 -7.45 -33.57
C GLU A 13 20.97 -7.67 -32.46
N THR A 14 20.68 -8.90 -32.05
CA THR A 14 19.69 -9.22 -31.02
C THR A 14 20.27 -9.70 -29.69
N ILE A 15 21.59 -9.68 -29.53
CA ILE A 15 22.25 -9.93 -28.25
C ILE A 15 23.14 -8.72 -27.88
N GLU A 16 22.63 -7.52 -28.01
CA GLU A 16 23.10 -6.46 -27.12
C GLU A 16 22.51 -6.75 -25.75
N VAL A 17 23.36 -7.26 -24.90
CA VAL A 17 23.11 -7.32 -23.46
C VAL A 17 22.68 -5.93 -23.05
N GLY A 18 21.38 -5.77 -22.76
CA GLY A 18 20.78 -4.49 -22.44
C GLY A 18 21.64 -3.80 -21.38
N THR A 19 22.12 -2.64 -21.71
CA THR A 19 22.94 -1.80 -20.81
C THR A 19 22.15 -1.61 -19.53
N ALA A 20 22.83 -1.42 -18.40
CA ALA A 20 22.17 -1.13 -17.11
C ALA A 20 21.12 -0.02 -17.24
N GLU A 21 21.28 0.91 -18.18
CA GLU A 21 20.29 1.94 -18.55
C GLU A 21 19.03 1.38 -19.21
N ASP A 22 19.14 0.34 -20.04
CA ASP A 22 17.97 -0.26 -20.70
C ASP A 22 17.17 -1.11 -19.70
N VAL A 23 17.85 -1.80 -18.79
CA VAL A 23 17.23 -2.49 -17.66
C VAL A 23 16.53 -1.47 -16.76
N GLU A 24 17.17 -0.35 -16.46
CA GLU A 24 16.56 0.73 -15.66
C GLU A 24 15.36 1.36 -16.39
N LYS A 25 15.43 1.59 -17.68
CA LYS A 25 14.29 2.08 -18.50
C LYS A 25 13.13 1.08 -18.53
N LEU A 26 13.44 -0.23 -18.66
CA LEU A 26 12.43 -1.28 -18.60
C LEU A 26 11.82 -1.38 -17.22
N MET A 27 12.60 -1.33 -16.15
CA MET A 27 12.09 -1.30 -14.78
C MET A 27 11.22 -0.07 -14.55
N ARG A 28 11.64 1.12 -14.98
CA ARG A 28 10.83 2.34 -14.92
C ARG A 28 9.55 2.24 -15.73
N LYS A 29 9.53 1.54 -16.86
CA LYS A 29 8.33 1.30 -17.67
C LYS A 29 7.38 0.32 -16.97
N TYR A 30 7.91 -0.76 -16.38
CA TYR A 30 7.13 -1.70 -15.58
C TYR A 30 6.60 -1.05 -14.29
N ASP A 31 7.40 -0.25 -13.62
CA ASP A 31 6.96 0.53 -12.45
C ASP A 31 5.91 1.59 -12.83
N ARG A 32 5.94 2.09 -14.06
CA ARG A 32 4.90 2.99 -14.58
C ARG A 32 3.59 2.24 -14.89
N GLU A 33 3.65 0.96 -15.23
CA GLU A 33 2.49 0.08 -15.41
C GLU A 33 1.96 -0.47 -14.06
N SER A 34 2.82 -0.63 -13.06
CA SER A 34 2.40 -0.82 -11.68
C SER A 34 1.77 0.47 -11.17
N ASN A 35 0.57 0.40 -10.63
CA ASN A 35 -0.22 1.55 -10.16
C ASN A 35 0.41 2.21 -8.91
N THR A 36 1.72 2.44 -8.94
CA THR A 36 2.49 3.05 -7.85
C THR A 36 2.84 4.50 -8.18
N ARG A 37 2.89 5.35 -7.16
CA ARG A 37 3.33 6.74 -7.30
C ARG A 37 4.85 6.80 -7.47
N ILE A 38 5.30 7.61 -8.43
CA ILE A 38 6.72 7.90 -8.63
C ILE A 38 7.07 9.11 -7.79
N TRP A 39 7.97 8.91 -6.82
CA TRP A 39 8.45 9.95 -5.93
C TRP A 39 9.90 10.29 -6.27
N GLU A 40 10.17 11.58 -6.53
CA GLU A 40 11.52 12.06 -6.82
C GLU A 40 11.88 13.22 -5.89
N GLY A 41 13.17 13.33 -5.56
CA GLY A 41 13.70 14.41 -4.73
C GLY A 41 13.37 14.29 -3.23
N LYS A 42 13.08 15.43 -2.60
CA LYS A 42 12.82 15.52 -1.15
C LYS A 42 11.63 14.67 -0.65
N PRO A 43 10.47 14.61 -1.34
CA PRO A 43 9.37 13.75 -0.88
C PRO A 43 9.72 12.25 -0.92
N ALA A 44 10.56 11.80 -1.85
CA ALA A 44 11.04 10.42 -1.88
C ALA A 44 11.82 10.04 -0.62
N LEU A 45 12.63 10.98 -0.09
CA LEU A 45 13.39 10.77 1.14
C LEU A 45 12.46 10.62 2.36
N ILE A 46 11.40 11.44 2.44
CA ILE A 46 10.40 11.37 3.53
C ILE A 46 9.70 10.01 3.50
N ILE A 47 9.27 9.56 2.32
CA ILE A 47 8.56 8.27 2.17
C ILE A 47 9.48 7.09 2.50
N ARG A 48 10.75 7.13 2.07
CA ARG A 48 11.74 6.13 2.50
C ARG A 48 11.90 6.12 4.03
N GLY A 49 11.95 7.30 4.66
CA GLY A 49 11.99 7.41 6.11
C GLY A 49 10.77 6.75 6.78
N VAL A 50 9.57 7.00 6.27
CA VAL A 50 8.34 6.37 6.78
C VAL A 50 8.38 4.84 6.60
N MET A 51 8.88 4.35 5.46
CA MET A 51 9.07 2.91 5.23
C MET A 51 10.05 2.27 6.22
N VAL A 52 11.17 2.94 6.50
CA VAL A 52 12.13 2.46 7.49
C VAL A 52 11.52 2.42 8.89
N VAL A 53 10.81 3.47 9.30
CA VAL A 53 10.10 3.50 10.60
C VAL A 53 9.06 2.39 10.69
N PHE A 54 8.31 2.15 9.63
CA PHE A 54 7.35 1.04 9.54
C PHE A 54 8.03 -0.31 9.72
N SER A 55 9.15 -0.55 9.01
CA SER A 55 9.92 -1.78 9.11
C SER A 55 10.47 -2.01 10.53
N LEU A 56 11.04 -0.97 11.14
CA LEU A 56 11.52 -1.02 12.51
C LEU A 56 10.39 -1.30 13.51
N TYR A 57 9.22 -0.68 13.32
CA TYR A 57 8.04 -0.97 14.12
C TYR A 57 7.61 -2.42 14.01
N CYS A 58 7.60 -3.00 12.80
CA CYS A 58 7.25 -4.41 12.58
C CYS A 58 8.21 -5.34 13.33
N ILE A 59 9.52 -5.10 13.25
CA ILE A 59 10.54 -5.88 13.93
C ILE A 59 10.36 -5.76 15.46
N TYR A 60 10.23 -4.54 15.96
CA TYR A 60 10.01 -4.29 17.39
C TYR A 60 8.73 -4.97 17.90
N SER A 61 7.63 -4.79 17.19
CA SER A 61 6.34 -5.35 17.55
C SER A 61 6.34 -6.89 17.56
N THR A 62 7.12 -7.51 16.68
CA THR A 62 7.21 -8.98 16.59
C THR A 62 8.11 -9.56 17.67
N LEU A 63 9.25 -8.93 17.94
CA LEU A 63 10.27 -9.49 18.85
C LEU A 63 10.08 -9.10 20.31
N PHE A 64 9.64 -7.88 20.58
CA PHE A 64 9.66 -7.31 21.93
C PHE A 64 8.28 -7.02 22.52
N SER A 65 7.23 -6.98 21.74
CA SER A 65 5.92 -6.56 22.24
C SER A 65 5.21 -7.70 22.98
N VAL A 66 4.90 -7.46 24.25
CA VAL A 66 4.07 -8.33 25.12
C VAL A 66 2.57 -7.97 24.99
N ALA A 67 2.23 -6.95 24.19
CA ALA A 67 0.85 -6.51 24.00
C ALA A 67 -0.01 -7.61 23.34
N ALA A 68 -1.32 -7.59 23.62
CA ALA A 68 -2.28 -8.47 22.97
C ALA A 68 -2.15 -8.45 21.44
N LEU A 69 -2.30 -9.60 20.82
CA LEU A 69 -2.12 -9.79 19.38
C LEU A 69 -3.01 -8.81 18.57
N GLU A 70 -4.25 -8.66 18.98
CA GLU A 70 -5.24 -7.82 18.31
C GLU A 70 -4.84 -6.33 18.35
N LYS A 71 -4.29 -5.89 19.48
CA LYS A 71 -3.78 -4.52 19.63
C LYS A 71 -2.61 -4.24 18.68
N ARG A 72 -1.70 -5.21 18.54
CA ARG A 72 -0.57 -5.10 17.62
C ARG A 72 -1.03 -5.09 16.15
N LEU A 73 -1.98 -5.96 15.82
CA LEU A 73 -2.55 -6.03 14.47
C LEU A 73 -3.27 -4.75 14.08
N THR A 74 -4.01 -4.13 15.01
CA THR A 74 -4.71 -2.86 14.75
C THR A 74 -3.73 -1.72 14.51
N ALA A 75 -2.66 -1.62 15.29
CA ALA A 75 -1.61 -0.64 15.09
C ALA A 75 -0.85 -0.88 13.76
N PHE A 76 -0.55 -2.14 13.45
CA PHE A 76 0.05 -2.53 12.17
C PHE A 76 -0.86 -2.13 11.00
N LEU A 77 -2.16 -2.37 11.11
CA LEU A 77 -3.13 -2.03 10.08
C LEU A 77 -3.24 -0.52 9.86
N ALA A 78 -3.18 0.28 10.94
CA ALA A 78 -3.11 1.74 10.83
C ALA A 78 -1.91 2.20 9.98
N LEU A 79 -0.74 1.61 10.20
CA LEU A 79 0.47 1.92 9.45
C LEU A 79 0.38 1.43 7.99
N VAL A 80 -0.18 0.24 7.76
CA VAL A 80 -0.42 -0.27 6.40
C VAL A 80 -1.34 0.65 5.61
N VAL A 81 -2.38 1.18 6.23
CA VAL A 81 -3.28 2.15 5.59
C VAL A 81 -2.52 3.41 5.19
N VAL A 82 -1.71 3.98 6.08
CA VAL A 82 -0.88 5.15 5.76
C VAL A 82 0.04 4.86 4.57
N MET A 83 0.76 3.74 4.62
CA MET A 83 1.69 3.34 3.54
C MET A 83 0.97 3.11 2.22
N GLY A 84 -0.19 2.44 2.26
CA GLY A 84 -0.97 2.15 1.08
C GLY A 84 -1.46 3.42 0.37
N TYR A 85 -2.01 4.38 1.10
CA TYR A 85 -2.44 5.66 0.50
C TYR A 85 -1.28 6.53 0.01
N LEU A 86 -0.09 6.42 0.61
CA LEU A 86 1.12 7.09 0.11
C LEU A 86 1.63 6.46 -1.18
N THR A 87 1.54 5.14 -1.31
CA THR A 87 2.10 4.39 -2.44
C THR A 87 1.13 4.32 -3.63
N PHE A 88 -0.16 4.08 -3.37
CA PHE A 88 -1.15 3.83 -4.43
C PHE A 88 -2.07 5.04 -4.67
N PRO A 89 -2.03 5.64 -5.88
CA PRO A 89 -2.93 6.73 -6.25
C PRO A 89 -4.35 6.23 -6.51
N ALA A 90 -5.35 7.10 -6.32
CA ALA A 90 -6.75 6.78 -6.60
C ALA A 90 -7.03 6.56 -8.09
N SER A 91 -6.29 7.23 -8.97
CA SER A 91 -6.53 7.21 -10.42
C SER A 91 -5.25 6.88 -11.18
N LYS A 92 -5.35 5.90 -12.09
CA LYS A 92 -4.26 5.49 -12.98
C LYS A 92 -3.93 6.53 -14.06
N HIS A 93 -4.90 7.37 -14.45
CA HIS A 93 -4.75 8.33 -15.55
C HIS A 93 -4.10 9.66 -15.18
N HIS A 94 -3.99 10.01 -13.90
CA HIS A 94 -3.45 11.27 -13.43
C HIS A 94 -2.30 11.07 -12.44
N VAL A 95 -1.33 10.21 -12.78
CA VAL A 95 -0.09 10.09 -11.99
C VAL A 95 0.76 11.33 -12.22
N ARG A 96 0.47 12.41 -11.51
CA ARG A 96 1.35 13.58 -11.45
C ARG A 96 2.53 13.29 -10.54
N HIS A 97 3.71 13.64 -10.99
CA HIS A 97 4.94 13.60 -10.21
C HIS A 97 4.79 14.39 -8.91
N ASN A 98 5.13 13.80 -7.78
CA ASN A 98 5.16 14.44 -6.46
C ASN A 98 3.84 15.11 -6.00
N TYR A 99 2.68 14.58 -6.40
CA TYR A 99 1.39 15.17 -6.04
C TYR A 99 0.50 14.18 -5.29
N ILE A 100 0.08 14.56 -4.08
CA ILE A 100 -0.97 13.85 -3.33
C ILE A 100 -2.25 14.67 -3.49
N PRO A 101 -3.32 14.13 -4.09
CA PRO A 101 -4.59 14.81 -4.10
C PRO A 101 -5.13 14.93 -2.67
N TRP A 102 -5.77 16.04 -2.40
CA TRP A 102 -6.27 16.38 -1.06
C TRP A 102 -7.17 15.30 -0.45
N TYR A 103 -8.02 14.68 -1.25
CA TYR A 103 -8.91 13.62 -0.79
C TYR A 103 -8.14 12.36 -0.34
N ASP A 104 -7.01 12.01 -0.96
CA ASP A 104 -6.17 10.86 -0.54
C ASP A 104 -5.58 11.10 0.85
N PHE A 105 -5.18 12.35 1.12
CA PHE A 105 -4.66 12.74 2.41
C PHE A 105 -5.74 12.64 3.50
N VAL A 106 -6.98 13.05 3.20
CA VAL A 106 -8.12 12.93 4.10
C VAL A 106 -8.46 11.47 4.39
N PHE A 107 -8.54 10.61 3.36
CA PHE A 107 -8.78 9.17 3.55
C PHE A 107 -7.68 8.49 4.35
N MET A 108 -6.43 8.87 4.12
CA MET A 108 -5.29 8.37 4.89
C MET A 108 -5.42 8.70 6.39
N ILE A 109 -5.74 9.96 6.72
CA ILE A 109 -5.90 10.38 8.11
C ILE A 109 -7.09 9.69 8.76
N ILE A 110 -8.25 9.67 8.10
CA ILE A 110 -9.46 9.04 8.63
C ILE A 110 -9.22 7.55 8.88
N GLY A 111 -8.65 6.83 7.91
CA GLY A 111 -8.36 5.42 8.05
C GLY A 111 -7.38 5.14 9.18
N ALA A 112 -6.26 5.86 9.24
CA ALA A 112 -5.30 5.72 10.32
C ALA A 112 -5.90 6.04 11.69
N ALA A 113 -6.71 7.11 11.80
CA ALA A 113 -7.38 7.51 13.05
C ALA A 113 -8.37 6.44 13.53
N CYS A 114 -9.14 5.81 12.63
CA CYS A 114 -10.06 4.73 12.98
C CYS A 114 -9.32 3.54 13.62
N PHE A 115 -8.22 3.10 13.01
CA PHE A 115 -7.45 1.97 13.55
C PHE A 115 -6.66 2.34 14.80
N MET A 116 -6.14 3.56 14.89
CA MET A 116 -5.52 4.06 16.12
C MET A 116 -6.52 4.17 17.28
N TYR A 117 -7.76 4.58 17.01
CA TYR A 117 -8.82 4.58 18.00
C TYR A 117 -9.05 3.17 18.57
N TYR A 118 -9.15 2.14 17.70
CA TYR A 118 -9.28 0.76 18.15
C TYR A 118 -8.06 0.25 18.90
N CYS A 119 -6.87 0.65 18.52
CA CYS A 119 -5.64 0.29 19.23
C CYS A 119 -5.61 0.84 20.66
N VAL A 120 -6.01 2.11 20.83
CA VAL A 120 -6.05 2.79 22.15
C VAL A 120 -7.21 2.30 23.00
N SER A 121 -8.39 2.11 22.39
CA SER A 121 -9.62 1.71 23.09
C SER A 121 -9.78 0.17 23.21
N TYR A 122 -8.73 -0.60 22.91
CA TYR A 122 -8.75 -2.06 22.89
C TYR A 122 -9.35 -2.67 24.17
N ASP A 123 -8.86 -2.24 25.35
CA ASP A 123 -9.30 -2.78 26.64
C ASP A 123 -10.79 -2.50 26.92
N ALA A 124 -11.30 -1.35 26.50
CA ALA A 124 -12.71 -1.01 26.59
C ALA A 124 -13.55 -1.85 25.62
N LEU A 125 -13.05 -2.08 24.42
CA LEU A 125 -13.71 -2.89 23.39
C LEU A 125 -13.85 -4.35 23.82
N VAL A 126 -12.76 -4.94 24.35
CA VAL A 126 -12.78 -6.33 24.87
C VAL A 126 -13.80 -6.47 26.00
N LYS A 127 -13.87 -5.52 26.91
CA LYS A 127 -14.90 -5.53 27.98
C LYS A 127 -16.32 -5.50 27.41
N VAL A 128 -16.57 -4.69 26.40
CA VAL A 128 -17.89 -4.62 25.75
C VAL A 128 -18.24 -5.94 25.07
N LEU A 129 -17.28 -6.55 24.36
CA LEU A 129 -17.48 -7.82 23.66
C LEU A 129 -17.68 -9.01 24.63
N THR A 130 -16.95 -9.03 25.74
CA THR A 130 -17.01 -10.14 26.71
C THR A 130 -18.18 -10.02 27.70
N SER A 131 -18.64 -8.81 27.99
CA SER A 131 -19.68 -8.53 28.99
C SER A 131 -21.10 -8.48 28.45
N ALA A 132 -21.35 -8.91 27.20
CA ALA A 132 -22.64 -8.79 26.52
C ALA A 132 -23.25 -7.37 26.55
N SER A 133 -22.44 -6.37 26.81
CA SER A 133 -22.83 -4.96 26.79
C SER A 133 -23.07 -4.51 25.35
N LYS A 134 -24.06 -3.65 25.14
CA LYS A 134 -24.36 -3.14 23.80
C LYS A 134 -23.23 -2.26 23.30
N MET A 135 -22.73 -2.55 22.11
CA MET A 135 -21.78 -1.67 21.40
C MET A 135 -22.39 -0.29 21.22
N THR A 136 -21.59 0.73 21.48
CA THR A 136 -21.99 2.13 21.22
C THR A 136 -22.07 2.36 19.72
N TRP A 137 -23.09 3.05 19.25
CA TRP A 137 -23.24 3.45 17.85
C TRP A 137 -21.98 4.08 17.26
N PHE A 138 -21.25 4.84 18.06
CA PHE A 138 -19.98 5.44 17.66
C PHE A 138 -18.93 4.38 17.29
N GLN A 139 -18.77 3.34 18.09
CA GLN A 139 -17.82 2.24 17.82
C GLN A 139 -18.15 1.52 16.51
N VAL A 140 -19.42 1.23 16.29
CA VAL A 140 -19.89 0.60 15.04
C VAL A 140 -19.58 1.51 13.85
N THR A 141 -19.86 2.80 13.94
CA THR A 141 -19.61 3.77 12.87
C THR A 141 -18.11 3.84 12.53
N VAL A 142 -17.25 3.94 13.54
CA VAL A 142 -15.78 3.95 13.36
C VAL A 142 -15.31 2.66 12.67
N GLY A 143 -15.88 1.51 13.03
CA GLY A 143 -15.57 0.23 12.41
C GLY A 143 -15.95 0.19 10.93
N VAL A 144 -17.17 0.63 10.61
CA VAL A 144 -17.65 0.70 9.22
C VAL A 144 -16.79 1.64 8.38
N VAL A 145 -16.46 2.81 8.89
CA VAL A 145 -15.57 3.78 8.20
C VAL A 145 -14.19 3.18 7.98
N GLY A 146 -13.62 2.53 8.98
CA GLY A 146 -12.32 1.85 8.85
C GLY A 146 -12.35 0.75 7.77
N LEU A 147 -13.41 -0.06 7.75
CA LEU A 147 -13.61 -1.10 6.73
C LEU A 147 -13.70 -0.49 5.33
N LEU A 148 -14.49 0.58 5.15
CA LEU A 148 -14.59 1.27 3.86
C LEU A 148 -13.24 1.84 3.40
N CYS A 149 -12.42 2.36 4.31
CA CYS A 149 -11.07 2.82 3.99
C CYS A 149 -10.17 1.67 3.50
N ILE A 150 -10.25 0.48 4.12
CA ILE A 150 -9.51 -0.69 3.64
C ILE A 150 -10.02 -1.17 2.29
N MET A 151 -11.33 -1.25 2.09
CA MET A 151 -11.91 -1.63 0.80
C MET A 151 -11.46 -0.69 -0.32
N GLU A 152 -11.46 0.61 -0.08
CA GLU A 152 -10.94 1.60 -1.04
C GLU A 152 -9.44 1.39 -1.30
N LEU A 153 -8.65 1.10 -0.27
CA LEU A 153 -7.23 0.78 -0.43
C LEU A 153 -7.01 -0.50 -1.25
N CYS A 154 -7.76 -1.56 -0.97
CA CYS A 154 -7.72 -2.81 -1.74
C CYS A 154 -8.08 -2.57 -3.22
N ARG A 155 -9.09 -1.74 -3.48
CA ARG A 155 -9.47 -1.35 -4.85
C ARG A 155 -8.31 -0.69 -5.59
N ARG A 156 -7.52 0.12 -4.90
CA ARG A 156 -6.36 0.82 -5.49
C ARG A 156 -5.17 -0.10 -5.74
N CYS A 157 -4.89 -1.00 -4.79
CA CYS A 157 -3.75 -1.92 -4.88
C CYS A 157 -3.97 -3.03 -5.90
N VAL A 158 -5.12 -3.66 -5.85
CA VAL A 158 -5.37 -4.95 -6.52
C VAL A 158 -6.35 -4.82 -7.68
N GLY A 159 -7.20 -3.80 -7.62
CA GLY A 159 -8.21 -3.53 -8.63
C GLY A 159 -9.58 -4.14 -8.31
N ILE A 160 -10.57 -3.71 -9.09
CA ILE A 160 -11.99 -4.05 -8.90
C ILE A 160 -12.29 -5.55 -9.02
N PRO A 161 -11.70 -6.32 -9.97
CA PRO A 161 -12.07 -7.74 -10.14
C PRO A 161 -11.82 -8.58 -8.89
N ILE A 162 -10.69 -8.38 -8.23
CA ILE A 162 -10.32 -9.15 -7.03
C ILE A 162 -11.16 -8.71 -5.83
N LEU A 163 -11.49 -7.42 -5.74
CA LEU A 163 -12.40 -6.91 -4.71
C LEU A 163 -13.80 -7.52 -4.83
N CYS A 164 -14.30 -7.70 -6.06
CA CYS A 164 -15.61 -8.37 -6.30
C CYS A 164 -15.57 -9.83 -5.84
N VAL A 165 -14.50 -10.56 -6.15
CA VAL A 165 -14.34 -11.96 -5.71
C VAL A 165 -14.28 -12.05 -4.19
N ALA A 166 -13.52 -11.17 -3.53
CA ALA A 166 -13.42 -11.13 -2.07
C ALA A 166 -14.74 -10.70 -1.38
N GLY A 167 -15.58 -9.92 -2.06
CA GLY A 167 -16.87 -9.47 -1.52
C GLY A 167 -18.00 -10.50 -1.68
N VAL A 168 -17.81 -11.51 -2.55
CA VAL A 168 -18.80 -12.60 -2.78
C VAL A 168 -18.51 -13.81 -1.86
N LEU A 169 -17.27 -13.97 -1.39
CA LEU A 169 -16.89 -14.99 -0.43
C LEU A 169 -17.27 -14.61 0.99
#